data_b71696e29f822799ee129f2630ec9db3
#
_entry.id   b71696e29f822799ee129f2630ec9db3
#
_cell.length_a   1.000
_cell.length_b   1.000
_cell.length_c   1.000
_cell.angle_alpha   90.00
_cell.angle_beta   90.00
_cell.angle_gamma   90.00
#
_symmetry.space_group_name_H-M   'P 1'
#
loop_
_entity.id
_entity.type
_entity.pdbx_description
1 polymer ?
#
loop_
_entity_poly.entity_id
_entity_poly.type
_entity_poly.pdbx_seq_one_letter_code
_entity_poly.pdbx_strand_id
1 'polypeptide(L)'
;MKSSAPHVAAANTPVLELRQISQSFGTQGVLREVTVKVQRGETLALIGESGCGKSVTTKLLAGLLDPTQGEVLWEGRPVKGRSSSELRRDRLRFGYLFQGAALFDSINVYENICFGLRENTDLKEPEIREIVLERLREVGLAANVADKRPADLSGGMKKRVGLARALAMSPDVIFYDEPTTGLDPVMSDVINELILQTQSRRNVTSVVVTHDMQTVRRVADRVVMLYPLGRVAPGMPQLIFEGTPDEAFASEDPRVGCFVRGEAGARLKEMAAA
;
A
#
# COMPACT_ATOMS: atom_id res chain seq x y z
N MET A 1 -5.79 -31.93 17.64
CA MET A 1 -5.14 -30.60 17.67
C MET A 1 -3.67 -30.78 17.38
N LYS A 2 -3.24 -30.52 16.13
CA LYS A 2 -1.82 -30.50 15.76
C LYS A 2 -1.42 -29.03 15.71
N SER A 3 -0.62 -28.60 16.69
CA SER A 3 0.05 -27.30 16.72
C SER A 3 0.98 -27.23 15.51
N SER A 4 0.64 -26.41 14.52
CA SER A 4 1.58 -26.03 13.48
C SER A 4 2.53 -25.00 14.08
N ALA A 5 3.78 -25.38 14.26
CA ALA A 5 4.86 -24.48 14.67
C ALA A 5 4.92 -23.26 13.73
N PRO A 6 5.23 -22.06 14.25
CA PRO A 6 5.47 -20.90 13.41
C PRO A 6 6.67 -21.17 12.51
N HIS A 7 6.46 -21.07 11.20
CA HIS A 7 7.51 -21.19 10.20
C HIS A 7 8.45 -19.97 10.39
N VAL A 8 9.60 -20.19 10.95
CA VAL A 8 10.67 -19.18 11.00
C VAL A 8 11.16 -18.99 9.57
N ALA A 9 10.66 -17.95 8.90
CA ALA A 9 11.19 -17.54 7.60
C ALA A 9 12.66 -17.20 7.76
N ALA A 10 13.50 -17.69 6.86
CA ALA A 10 14.93 -17.34 6.83
C ALA A 10 15.07 -15.82 6.79
N ALA A 11 16.06 -15.27 7.49
CA ALA A 11 16.28 -13.83 7.72
C ALA A 11 16.30 -12.95 6.44
N ASN A 12 16.25 -13.55 5.26
CA ASN A 12 16.34 -12.90 3.94
C ASN A 12 15.13 -13.17 3.03
N THR A 13 14.02 -13.76 3.56
CA THR A 13 12.84 -14.04 2.73
C THR A 13 11.93 -12.82 2.68
N PRO A 14 11.60 -12.30 1.49
CA PRO A 14 10.65 -11.20 1.35
C PRO A 14 9.30 -11.53 1.98
N VAL A 15 8.66 -10.55 2.63
CA VAL A 15 7.30 -10.71 3.17
C VAL A 15 6.30 -10.87 2.03
N LEU A 16 6.47 -10.06 0.97
CA LEU A 16 5.67 -10.13 -0.24
C LEU A 16 6.60 -10.17 -1.46
N GLU A 17 6.24 -10.96 -2.45
CA GLU A 17 6.98 -11.01 -3.72
C GLU A 17 6.00 -11.17 -4.89
N LEU A 18 6.20 -10.36 -5.92
CA LEU A 18 5.71 -10.60 -7.27
C LEU A 18 6.87 -11.17 -8.09
N ARG A 19 6.68 -12.31 -8.70
CA ARG A 19 7.71 -12.97 -9.51
C ARG A 19 7.24 -13.08 -10.94
N GLN A 20 7.88 -12.31 -11.85
CA GLN A 20 7.62 -12.28 -13.29
C GLN A 20 6.12 -12.14 -13.63
N ILE A 21 5.46 -11.21 -12.96
CA ILE A 21 4.02 -10.98 -13.13
C ILE A 21 3.72 -10.32 -14.45
N SER A 22 2.85 -10.96 -15.23
CA SER A 22 2.13 -10.32 -16.32
C SER A 22 0.64 -10.30 -16.02
N GLN A 23 0.01 -9.16 -16.27
CA GLN A 23 -1.42 -8.95 -15.99
C GLN A 23 -2.10 -8.29 -17.17
N SER A 24 -3.20 -8.89 -17.62
CA SER A 24 -4.07 -8.35 -18.66
C SER A 24 -5.53 -8.36 -18.23
N PHE A 25 -6.32 -7.42 -18.72
CA PHE A 25 -7.77 -7.38 -18.60
C PHE A 25 -8.37 -7.41 -20.03
N GLY A 26 -8.92 -8.56 -20.41
CA GLY A 26 -9.28 -8.82 -21.81
C GLY A 26 -8.03 -8.72 -22.71
N THR A 27 -8.08 -7.85 -23.69
CA THR A 27 -6.95 -7.61 -24.62
C THR A 27 -5.95 -6.58 -24.13
N GLN A 28 -6.26 -5.85 -23.05
CA GLN A 28 -5.40 -4.78 -22.54
C GLN A 28 -4.38 -5.34 -21.55
N GLY A 29 -3.09 -5.34 -21.95
CA GLY A 29 -1.99 -5.60 -21.03
C GLY A 29 -1.75 -4.42 -20.10
N VAL A 30 -1.52 -4.69 -18.81
CA VAL A 30 -1.25 -3.68 -17.78
C VAL A 30 0.12 -3.87 -17.15
N LEU A 31 0.49 -5.12 -16.86
CA LEU A 31 1.83 -5.46 -16.33
C LEU A 31 2.48 -6.50 -17.24
N ARG A 32 3.81 -6.39 -17.41
CA ARG A 32 4.62 -7.32 -18.19
C ARG A 32 5.90 -7.67 -17.43
N GLU A 33 6.02 -8.94 -17.05
CA GLU A 33 7.21 -9.54 -16.41
C GLU A 33 7.74 -8.75 -15.20
N VAL A 34 6.83 -8.16 -14.41
CA VAL A 34 7.19 -7.34 -13.25
C VAL A 34 7.59 -8.25 -12.09
N THR A 35 8.78 -8.01 -11.54
CA THR A 35 9.26 -8.63 -10.31
C THR A 35 9.48 -7.54 -9.27
N VAL A 36 8.82 -7.68 -8.10
CA VAL A 36 8.95 -6.76 -6.96
C VAL A 36 9.03 -7.60 -5.70
N LYS A 37 9.98 -7.28 -4.82
CA LYS A 37 10.13 -7.88 -3.50
C LYS A 37 9.90 -6.82 -2.45
N VAL A 38 9.20 -7.16 -1.37
CA VAL A 38 8.99 -6.28 -0.21
C VAL A 38 9.62 -6.96 1.00
N GLN A 39 10.60 -6.29 1.61
CA GLN A 39 11.31 -6.83 2.78
C GLN A 39 10.54 -6.54 4.07
N ARG A 40 10.80 -7.33 5.09
CA ARG A 40 10.16 -7.12 6.40
C ARG A 40 10.62 -5.81 7.03
N GLY A 41 9.65 -4.99 7.48
CA GLY A 41 9.91 -3.73 8.16
C GLY A 41 10.30 -2.57 7.24
N GLU A 42 10.41 -2.79 5.90
CA GLU A 42 10.67 -1.68 4.98
C GLU A 42 9.39 -0.92 4.61
N THR A 43 9.57 0.34 4.22
CA THR A 43 8.58 1.12 3.48
C THR A 43 9.01 1.17 2.01
N LEU A 44 8.32 0.40 1.16
CA LEU A 44 8.50 0.41 -0.29
C LEU A 44 7.56 1.44 -0.92
N ALA A 45 8.12 2.44 -1.62
CA ALA A 45 7.32 3.33 -2.46
C ALA A 45 7.21 2.79 -3.88
N LEU A 46 5.99 2.63 -4.37
CA LEU A 46 5.68 2.28 -5.75
C LEU A 46 5.21 3.54 -6.49
N ILE A 47 6.05 4.04 -7.40
CA ILE A 47 5.81 5.28 -8.13
C ILE A 47 5.65 5.04 -9.64
N GLY A 48 5.25 6.05 -10.37
CA GLY A 48 5.10 6.04 -11.82
C GLY A 48 3.87 6.81 -12.28
N GLU A 49 3.76 7.03 -13.57
CA GLU A 49 2.66 7.77 -14.18
C GLU A 49 1.28 7.12 -13.94
N SER A 50 0.21 7.89 -14.12
CA SER A 50 -1.14 7.34 -14.08
C SER A 50 -1.31 6.24 -15.13
N GLY A 51 -1.97 5.16 -14.77
CA GLY A 51 -2.22 4.01 -15.66
C GLY A 51 -1.04 3.05 -15.85
N CYS A 52 0.13 3.25 -15.21
CA CYS A 52 1.27 2.32 -15.34
C CYS A 52 1.12 0.99 -14.56
N GLY A 53 0.01 0.80 -13.82
CA GLY A 53 -0.28 -0.47 -13.14
C GLY A 53 -0.03 -0.49 -11.62
N LYS A 54 0.26 0.64 -10.96
CA LYS A 54 0.52 0.70 -9.50
C LYS A 54 -0.56 0.04 -8.65
N SER A 55 -1.83 0.43 -8.84
CA SER A 55 -2.95 -0.15 -8.08
C SER A 55 -3.21 -1.61 -8.43
N VAL A 56 -2.85 -2.06 -9.63
CA VAL A 56 -2.89 -3.48 -10.00
C VAL A 56 -1.80 -4.24 -9.25
N THR A 57 -0.60 -3.69 -9.19
CA THR A 57 0.55 -4.25 -8.45
C THR A 57 0.23 -4.43 -6.97
N THR A 58 -0.36 -3.42 -6.31
CA THR A 58 -0.75 -3.53 -4.89
C THR A 58 -1.86 -4.55 -4.67
N LYS A 59 -2.86 -4.63 -5.56
CA LYS A 59 -3.92 -5.65 -5.47
C LYS A 59 -3.37 -7.07 -5.63
N LEU A 60 -2.38 -7.27 -6.51
CA LEU A 60 -1.69 -8.56 -6.67
C LEU A 60 -0.89 -8.91 -5.40
N LEU A 61 -0.09 -7.96 -4.86
CA LEU A 61 0.66 -8.15 -3.61
C LEU A 61 -0.26 -8.52 -2.44
N ALA A 62 -1.43 -7.86 -2.35
CA ALA A 62 -2.44 -8.13 -1.33
C ALA A 62 -3.26 -9.41 -1.59
N GLY A 63 -3.04 -10.11 -2.71
CA GLY A 63 -3.83 -11.29 -3.11
C GLY A 63 -5.30 -10.98 -3.37
N LEU A 64 -5.63 -9.74 -3.72
CA LEU A 64 -6.98 -9.32 -4.10
C LEU A 64 -7.25 -9.54 -5.60
N LEU A 65 -6.22 -9.88 -6.34
CA LEU A 65 -6.25 -10.18 -7.76
C LEU A 65 -5.30 -11.33 -8.05
N ASP A 66 -5.72 -12.27 -8.89
CA ASP A 66 -4.85 -13.35 -9.38
C ASP A 66 -4.11 -12.87 -10.65
N PRO A 67 -2.81 -13.16 -10.77
CA PRO A 67 -2.05 -12.78 -11.95
C PRO A 67 -2.44 -13.62 -13.18
N THR A 68 -2.35 -13.01 -14.38
CA THR A 68 -2.52 -13.74 -15.66
C THR A 68 -1.35 -14.71 -15.85
N GLN A 69 -0.11 -14.28 -15.51
CA GLN A 69 1.11 -15.09 -15.54
C GLN A 69 2.02 -14.69 -14.38
N GLY A 70 2.93 -15.59 -14.00
CA GLY A 70 3.84 -15.41 -12.89
C GLY A 70 3.26 -15.86 -11.55
N GLU A 71 3.92 -15.52 -10.45
CA GLU A 71 3.56 -15.98 -9.11
C GLU A 71 3.56 -14.83 -8.11
N VAL A 72 2.55 -14.85 -7.22
CA VAL A 72 2.53 -14.03 -5.99
C VAL A 72 2.94 -14.92 -4.83
N LEU A 73 3.92 -14.46 -4.04
CA LEU A 73 4.38 -15.21 -2.87
C LEU A 73 4.25 -14.33 -1.61
N TRP A 74 3.81 -14.95 -0.52
CA TRP A 74 3.85 -14.40 0.82
C TRP A 74 4.78 -15.24 1.68
N GLU A 75 5.82 -14.62 2.23
CA GLU A 75 6.87 -15.28 3.03
C GLU A 75 7.47 -16.49 2.29
N GLY A 76 7.76 -16.31 0.98
CA GLY A 76 8.34 -17.31 0.10
C GLY A 76 7.40 -18.44 -0.34
N ARG A 77 6.13 -18.44 0.09
CA ARG A 77 5.13 -19.46 -0.26
C ARG A 77 4.13 -18.91 -1.28
N PRO A 78 3.84 -19.63 -2.38
CA PRO A 78 2.85 -19.20 -3.36
C PRO A 78 1.48 -18.94 -2.72
N VAL A 79 0.82 -17.87 -3.19
CA VAL A 79 -0.57 -17.54 -2.78
C VAL A 79 -1.54 -18.47 -3.49
N LYS A 80 -1.28 -18.77 -4.75
CA LYS A 80 -2.06 -19.72 -5.56
C LYS A 80 -2.00 -21.12 -4.93
N GLY A 81 -3.15 -21.76 -4.81
CA GLY A 81 -3.27 -23.11 -4.25
C GLY A 81 -3.49 -23.16 -2.73
N ARG A 82 -3.49 -21.99 -2.04
CA ARG A 82 -3.92 -21.94 -0.64
C ARG A 82 -5.44 -22.15 -0.54
N SER A 83 -5.88 -22.79 0.53
CA SER A 83 -7.31 -22.91 0.84
C SER A 83 -7.93 -21.55 1.17
N SER A 84 -9.24 -21.42 1.00
CA SER A 84 -9.97 -20.20 1.35
C SER A 84 -9.78 -19.78 2.82
N SER A 85 -9.65 -20.75 3.73
CA SER A 85 -9.39 -20.49 5.15
C SER A 85 -7.98 -19.96 5.42
N GLU A 86 -6.97 -20.49 4.71
CA GLU A 86 -5.60 -19.97 4.77
C GLU A 86 -5.53 -18.55 4.21
N LEU A 87 -6.12 -18.29 3.02
CA LEU A 87 -6.16 -16.97 2.42
C LEU A 87 -6.85 -15.95 3.33
N ARG A 88 -7.99 -16.32 3.94
CA ARG A 88 -8.69 -15.44 4.89
C ARG A 88 -7.79 -15.07 6.06
N ARG A 89 -7.18 -16.04 6.72
CA ARG A 89 -6.28 -15.83 7.87
C ARG A 89 -5.09 -14.97 7.50
N ASP A 90 -4.45 -15.24 6.36
CA ASP A 90 -3.26 -14.52 5.94
C ASP A 90 -3.59 -13.07 5.55
N ARG A 91 -4.76 -12.82 4.92
CA ARG A 91 -5.23 -11.47 4.60
C ARG A 91 -5.56 -10.61 5.83
N LEU A 92 -5.91 -11.21 6.97
CA LEU A 92 -6.11 -10.46 8.22
C LEU A 92 -4.83 -9.80 8.74
N ARG A 93 -3.67 -10.23 8.24
CA ARG A 93 -2.36 -9.62 8.53
C ARG A 93 -2.10 -8.37 7.66
N PHE A 94 -3.01 -8.01 6.76
CA PHE A 94 -2.87 -6.87 5.86
C PHE A 94 -3.84 -5.76 6.23
N GLY A 95 -3.32 -4.55 6.42
CA GLY A 95 -4.11 -3.32 6.47
C GLY A 95 -4.13 -2.64 5.12
N TYR A 96 -5.20 -1.92 4.81
CA TYR A 96 -5.30 -1.16 3.55
C TYR A 96 -5.90 0.23 3.81
N LEU A 97 -5.14 1.27 3.49
CA LEU A 97 -5.63 2.65 3.43
C LEU A 97 -5.88 3.01 1.96
N PHE A 98 -7.13 3.06 1.56
CA PHE A 98 -7.56 3.42 0.20
C PHE A 98 -7.45 4.92 -0.06
N GLN A 99 -7.31 5.33 -1.32
CA GLN A 99 -7.17 6.71 -1.77
C GLN A 99 -8.26 7.64 -1.18
N GLY A 100 -9.53 7.22 -1.19
CA GLY A 100 -10.66 7.96 -0.60
C GLY A 100 -10.95 7.59 0.87
N ALA A 101 -10.03 6.92 1.59
CA ALA A 101 -10.26 6.26 2.88
C ALA A 101 -11.31 5.14 2.83
N ALA A 102 -12.22 5.11 1.88
CA ALA A 102 -13.27 4.11 1.65
C ALA A 102 -14.02 3.74 2.95
N LEU A 103 -14.44 4.75 3.72
CA LEU A 103 -15.27 4.57 4.89
C LEU A 103 -16.69 4.20 4.47
N PHE A 104 -17.34 3.37 5.27
CA PHE A 104 -18.77 3.09 5.12
C PHE A 104 -19.56 4.30 5.58
N ASP A 105 -20.24 4.99 4.68
CA ASP A 105 -20.96 6.24 4.95
C ASP A 105 -22.20 6.05 5.85
N SER A 106 -22.77 4.84 5.85
CA SER A 106 -23.98 4.50 6.61
C SER A 106 -23.76 4.28 8.11
N ILE A 107 -22.50 4.08 8.54
CA ILE A 107 -22.13 3.79 9.92
C ILE A 107 -21.16 4.85 10.47
N ASN A 108 -21.07 4.96 11.80
CA ASN A 108 -20.19 5.93 12.45
C ASN A 108 -18.70 5.52 12.40
N VAL A 109 -17.82 6.37 12.93
CA VAL A 109 -16.36 6.11 12.96
C VAL A 109 -16.03 4.89 13.80
N TYR A 110 -16.68 4.74 14.95
CA TYR A 110 -16.48 3.56 15.83
C TYR A 110 -16.73 2.27 15.05
N GLU A 111 -17.88 2.17 14.40
CA GLU A 111 -18.28 1.00 13.64
C GLU A 111 -17.37 0.76 12.42
N ASN A 112 -16.91 1.81 11.73
CA ASN A 112 -15.93 1.69 10.67
C ASN A 112 -14.62 1.04 11.14
N ILE A 113 -14.14 1.39 12.33
CA ILE A 113 -12.87 0.86 12.87
C ILE A 113 -13.07 -0.54 13.44
N CYS A 114 -14.16 -0.79 14.18
CA CYS A 114 -14.39 -2.07 14.85
C CYS A 114 -14.88 -3.17 13.91
N PHE A 115 -15.31 -2.85 12.69
CA PHE A 115 -15.91 -3.81 11.74
C PHE A 115 -15.04 -5.07 11.57
N GLY A 116 -13.75 -4.88 11.28
CA GLY A 116 -12.81 -6.01 11.10
C GLY A 116 -12.64 -6.84 12.37
N LEU A 117 -12.63 -6.20 13.54
CA LEU A 117 -12.50 -6.89 14.83
C LEU A 117 -13.71 -7.77 15.12
N ARG A 118 -14.94 -7.25 14.95
CA ARG A 118 -16.18 -7.99 15.18
C ARG A 118 -16.30 -9.22 14.26
N GLU A 119 -15.92 -9.08 12.99
CA GLU A 119 -16.08 -10.13 12.00
C GLU A 119 -15.02 -11.24 12.09
N ASN A 120 -13.87 -10.97 12.73
CA ASN A 120 -12.71 -11.87 12.62
C ASN A 120 -12.07 -12.22 13.97
N THR A 121 -12.63 -11.78 15.11
CA THR A 121 -12.12 -12.09 16.45
C THR A 121 -13.26 -12.48 17.39
N ASP A 122 -12.92 -13.15 18.49
CA ASP A 122 -13.85 -13.48 19.58
C ASP A 122 -13.86 -12.44 20.70
N LEU A 123 -13.30 -11.22 20.42
CA LEU A 123 -13.23 -10.12 21.39
C LEU A 123 -14.64 -9.63 21.76
N LYS A 124 -14.81 -9.30 23.04
CA LYS A 124 -16.05 -8.72 23.54
C LYS A 124 -16.08 -7.20 23.29
N GLU A 125 -17.28 -6.64 23.25
CA GLU A 125 -17.46 -5.21 22.93
C GLU A 125 -16.65 -4.23 23.83
N PRO A 126 -16.45 -4.46 25.15
CA PRO A 126 -15.55 -3.61 25.93
C PRO A 126 -14.10 -3.62 25.44
N GLU A 127 -13.57 -4.80 25.07
CA GLU A 127 -12.21 -4.96 24.55
C GLU A 127 -12.06 -4.29 23.17
N ILE A 128 -13.06 -4.47 22.29
CA ILE A 128 -13.13 -3.81 20.99
C ILE A 128 -13.13 -2.27 21.17
N ARG A 129 -13.89 -1.77 22.14
CA ARG A 129 -13.96 -0.34 22.42
C ARG A 129 -12.60 0.23 22.86
N GLU A 130 -11.87 -0.47 23.67
CA GLU A 130 -10.52 -0.06 24.09
C GLU A 130 -9.58 0.03 22.88
N ILE A 131 -9.59 -0.99 22.01
CA ILE A 131 -8.80 -1.00 20.78
C ILE A 131 -9.17 0.19 19.89
N VAL A 132 -10.46 0.42 19.64
CA VAL A 132 -10.90 1.52 18.76
C VAL A 132 -10.43 2.87 19.31
N LEU A 133 -10.58 3.12 20.62
CA LEU A 133 -10.13 4.37 21.24
C LEU A 133 -8.60 4.51 21.23
N GLU A 134 -7.87 3.42 21.37
CA GLU A 134 -6.41 3.41 21.19
C GLU A 134 -6.02 3.79 19.78
N ARG A 135 -6.65 3.17 18.74
CA ARG A 135 -6.35 3.48 17.35
C ARG A 135 -6.69 4.92 16.98
N LEU A 136 -7.80 5.48 17.50
CA LEU A 136 -8.11 6.89 17.30
C LEU A 136 -7.02 7.80 17.88
N ARG A 137 -6.53 7.49 19.10
CA ARG A 137 -5.42 8.24 19.70
C ARG A 137 -4.13 8.13 18.90
N GLU A 138 -3.79 6.95 18.41
CA GLU A 138 -2.59 6.73 17.58
C GLU A 138 -2.59 7.59 16.30
N VAL A 139 -3.76 7.82 15.72
CA VAL A 139 -3.88 8.69 14.53
C VAL A 139 -4.20 10.15 14.89
N GLY A 140 -4.04 10.55 16.14
CA GLY A 140 -4.23 11.92 16.60
C GLY A 140 -5.69 12.41 16.55
N LEU A 141 -6.66 11.51 16.77
CA LEU A 141 -8.09 11.84 16.84
C LEU A 141 -8.60 11.68 18.28
N ALA A 142 -9.43 12.64 18.71
CA ALA A 142 -10.07 12.61 20.03
C ALA A 142 -11.16 11.52 20.08
N ALA A 143 -11.42 10.97 21.29
CA ALA A 143 -12.37 9.89 21.49
C ALA A 143 -13.81 10.23 21.03
N ASN A 144 -14.22 11.50 21.13
CA ASN A 144 -15.55 11.96 20.68
C ASN A 144 -15.77 11.90 19.16
N VAL A 145 -14.70 11.68 18.38
CA VAL A 145 -14.79 11.45 16.93
C VAL A 145 -15.42 10.09 16.63
N ALA A 146 -15.39 9.15 17.56
CA ALA A 146 -15.96 7.81 17.44
C ALA A 146 -17.45 7.82 17.03
N ASP A 147 -18.21 8.77 17.56
CA ASP A 147 -19.65 8.86 17.35
C ASP A 147 -20.04 9.62 16.06
N LYS A 148 -19.08 10.28 15.40
CA LYS A 148 -19.31 11.03 14.16
C LYS A 148 -19.53 10.10 12.97
N ARG A 149 -20.24 10.60 11.96
CA ARG A 149 -20.35 9.95 10.65
C ARG A 149 -19.25 10.44 9.71
N PRO A 150 -18.89 9.67 8.69
CA PRO A 150 -17.91 10.10 7.68
C PRO A 150 -18.26 11.45 7.04
N ALA A 151 -19.54 11.76 6.84
CA ALA A 151 -20.01 13.05 6.31
C ALA A 151 -19.58 14.26 7.15
N ASP A 152 -19.42 14.07 8.47
CA ASP A 152 -19.06 15.13 9.43
C ASP A 152 -17.54 15.33 9.56
N LEU A 153 -16.73 14.59 8.78
CA LEU A 153 -15.28 14.60 8.85
C LEU A 153 -14.65 15.39 7.72
N SER A 154 -13.59 16.13 8.02
CA SER A 154 -12.71 16.69 6.99
C SER A 154 -11.96 15.58 6.22
N GLY A 155 -11.41 15.89 5.03
CA GLY A 155 -10.63 14.93 4.24
C GLY A 155 -9.48 14.28 5.03
N GLY A 156 -8.71 15.10 5.76
CA GLY A 156 -7.63 14.61 6.62
C GLY A 156 -8.12 13.75 7.79
N MET A 157 -9.28 14.06 8.37
CA MET A 157 -9.89 13.19 9.39
C MET A 157 -10.33 11.86 8.80
N LYS A 158 -10.96 11.84 7.61
CA LYS A 158 -11.34 10.60 6.92
C LYS A 158 -10.13 9.69 6.68
N LYS A 159 -9.01 10.25 6.22
CA LYS A 159 -7.75 9.51 6.02
C LYS A 159 -7.23 8.91 7.33
N ARG A 160 -7.24 9.68 8.42
CA ARG A 160 -6.81 9.20 9.75
C ARG A 160 -7.72 8.10 10.29
N VAL A 161 -9.03 8.22 10.13
CA VAL A 161 -9.98 7.15 10.47
C VAL A 161 -9.75 5.90 9.60
N GLY A 162 -9.51 6.06 8.31
CA GLY A 162 -9.13 4.96 7.41
C GLY A 162 -7.85 4.24 7.86
N LEU A 163 -6.85 5.01 8.32
CA LEU A 163 -5.63 4.45 8.90
C LEU A 163 -5.90 3.74 10.23
N ALA A 164 -6.70 4.31 11.12
CA ALA A 164 -7.11 3.66 12.37
C ALA A 164 -7.81 2.32 12.11
N ARG A 165 -8.69 2.27 11.09
CA ARG A 165 -9.34 1.03 10.64
C ARG A 165 -8.32 0.01 10.11
N ALA A 166 -7.36 0.44 9.30
CA ALA A 166 -6.32 -0.44 8.78
C ALA A 166 -5.44 -1.01 9.91
N LEU A 167 -5.21 -0.24 10.98
CA LEU A 167 -4.41 -0.63 12.15
C LEU A 167 -5.17 -1.49 13.18
N ALA A 168 -6.51 -1.53 13.11
CA ALA A 168 -7.34 -2.16 14.14
C ALA A 168 -6.97 -3.63 14.38
N MET A 169 -6.70 -4.38 13.31
CA MET A 169 -6.32 -5.80 13.36
C MET A 169 -4.84 -6.03 13.66
N SER A 170 -4.06 -4.99 13.99
CA SER A 170 -2.61 -5.07 14.21
C SER A 170 -1.88 -5.78 13.05
N PRO A 171 -1.96 -5.24 11.84
CA PRO A 171 -1.41 -5.88 10.65
C PRO A 171 0.12 -5.93 10.65
N ASP A 172 0.69 -6.91 9.93
CA ASP A 172 2.13 -7.01 9.66
C ASP A 172 2.53 -6.17 8.45
N VAL A 173 1.59 -5.97 7.52
CA VAL A 173 1.80 -5.20 6.28
C VAL A 173 0.66 -4.21 6.09
N ILE A 174 0.99 -2.97 5.70
CA ILE A 174 -0.01 -1.97 5.33
C ILE A 174 0.25 -1.47 3.91
N PHE A 175 -0.83 -1.47 3.12
CA PHE A 175 -0.87 -0.82 1.81
C PHE A 175 -1.48 0.57 1.95
N TYR A 176 -0.75 1.58 1.47
CA TYR A 176 -1.20 2.97 1.42
C TYR A 176 -1.39 3.37 -0.04
N ASP A 177 -2.63 3.55 -0.46
CA ASP A 177 -2.96 3.95 -1.82
C ASP A 177 -3.26 5.45 -1.84
N GLU A 178 -2.32 6.24 -2.36
CA GLU A 178 -2.38 7.71 -2.45
C GLU A 178 -2.76 8.37 -1.09
N PRO A 179 -1.97 8.14 -0.03
CA PRO A 179 -2.36 8.53 1.33
C PRO A 179 -2.50 10.03 1.53
N THR A 180 -1.74 10.85 0.80
CA THR A 180 -1.70 12.32 0.92
C THR A 180 -2.54 13.05 -0.12
N THR A 181 -3.07 12.36 -1.13
CA THR A 181 -3.84 12.96 -2.21
C THR A 181 -5.09 13.69 -1.67
N GLY A 182 -5.25 14.96 -2.11
CA GLY A 182 -6.37 15.81 -1.72
C GLY A 182 -6.24 16.47 -0.35
N LEU A 183 -5.06 16.41 0.27
CA LEU A 183 -4.74 17.09 1.51
C LEU A 183 -3.87 18.33 1.25
N ASP A 184 -3.94 19.30 2.15
CA ASP A 184 -2.98 20.40 2.19
C ASP A 184 -1.58 19.90 2.66
N PRO A 185 -0.52 20.69 2.44
CA PRO A 185 0.84 20.26 2.78
C PRO A 185 1.05 19.90 4.25
N VAL A 186 0.39 20.60 5.18
CA VAL A 186 0.52 20.32 6.63
C VAL A 186 -0.12 19.00 6.97
N MET A 187 -1.33 18.75 6.45
CA MET A 187 -2.02 17.48 6.67
C MET A 187 -1.34 16.31 5.96
N SER A 188 -0.70 16.55 4.81
CA SER A 188 0.13 15.56 4.13
C SER A 188 1.32 15.14 5.01
N ASP A 189 2.00 16.09 5.64
CA ASP A 189 3.10 15.80 6.57
C ASP A 189 2.62 15.06 7.83
N VAL A 190 1.44 15.39 8.35
CA VAL A 190 0.82 14.61 9.45
C VAL A 190 0.61 13.14 9.06
N ILE A 191 0.11 12.87 7.85
CA ILE A 191 -0.05 11.48 7.37
C ILE A 191 1.30 10.80 7.21
N ASN A 192 2.30 11.49 6.66
CA ASN A 192 3.66 10.95 6.52
C ASN A 192 4.27 10.60 7.88
N GLU A 193 4.09 11.45 8.88
CA GLU A 193 4.54 11.17 10.24
C GLU A 193 3.84 9.95 10.84
N LEU A 194 2.53 9.78 10.60
CA LEU A 194 1.78 8.60 11.05
C LEU A 194 2.27 7.31 10.38
N ILE A 195 2.67 7.35 9.10
CA ILE A 195 3.28 6.21 8.40
C ILE A 195 4.60 5.84 9.09
N LEU A 196 5.49 6.80 9.33
CA LEU A 196 6.77 6.59 10.01
C LEU A 196 6.60 6.05 11.44
N GLN A 197 5.66 6.61 12.20
CA GLN A 197 5.36 6.13 13.56
C GLN A 197 4.81 4.70 13.56
N THR A 198 3.99 4.35 12.58
CA THR A 198 3.47 2.99 12.44
C THR A 198 4.59 2.00 12.14
N GLN A 199 5.49 2.34 11.22
CA GLN A 199 6.67 1.53 10.90
C GLN A 199 7.56 1.36 12.15
N SER A 200 7.97 2.46 12.78
CA SER A 200 8.95 2.43 13.88
C SER A 200 8.42 1.73 15.13
N ARG A 201 7.16 1.97 15.52
CA ARG A 201 6.60 1.41 16.77
C ARG A 201 6.20 -0.05 16.66
N ARG A 202 5.82 -0.51 15.47
CA ARG A 202 5.22 -1.84 15.26
C ARG A 202 6.03 -2.72 14.33
N ASN A 203 7.13 -2.20 13.77
CA ASN A 203 7.92 -2.88 12.74
C ASN A 203 7.05 -3.36 11.56
N VAL A 204 6.05 -2.57 11.19
CA VAL A 204 5.11 -2.88 10.11
C VAL A 204 5.82 -2.66 8.78
N THR A 205 5.62 -3.59 7.86
CA THR A 205 6.05 -3.45 6.47
C THR A 205 5.04 -2.58 5.72
N SER A 206 5.51 -1.61 4.95
CA SER A 206 4.64 -0.65 4.25
C SER A 206 4.85 -0.68 2.75
N VAL A 207 3.76 -0.67 1.98
CA VAL A 207 3.79 -0.43 0.54
C VAL A 207 2.99 0.84 0.26
N VAL A 208 3.67 1.89 -0.19
CA VAL A 208 3.08 3.21 -0.43
C VAL A 208 3.01 3.47 -1.92
N VAL A 209 1.80 3.58 -2.46
CA VAL A 209 1.57 4.06 -3.82
C VAL A 209 1.34 5.55 -3.76
N THR A 210 2.15 6.32 -4.46
CA THR A 210 1.99 7.78 -4.50
C THR A 210 2.64 8.39 -5.74
N HIS A 211 2.16 9.55 -6.13
CA HIS A 211 2.79 10.47 -7.08
C HIS A 211 3.36 11.71 -6.36
N ASP A 212 3.21 11.80 -5.05
CA ASP A 212 3.77 12.87 -4.23
C ASP A 212 5.22 12.54 -3.85
N MET A 213 6.16 13.22 -4.48
CA MET A 213 7.59 12.99 -4.27
C MET A 213 8.08 13.50 -2.90
N GLN A 214 7.34 14.38 -2.22
CA GLN A 214 7.66 14.75 -0.85
C GLN A 214 7.36 13.59 0.10
N THR A 215 6.21 12.93 -0.08
CA THR A 215 5.89 11.70 0.63
C THR A 215 6.95 10.62 0.38
N VAL A 216 7.38 10.40 -0.88
CA VAL A 216 8.43 9.41 -1.21
C VAL A 216 9.71 9.71 -0.43
N ARG A 217 10.21 10.95 -0.46
CA ARG A 217 11.43 11.34 0.28
C ARG A 217 11.31 11.17 1.79
N ARG A 218 10.10 11.41 2.32
CA ARG A 218 9.86 11.41 3.76
C ARG A 218 9.76 10.02 4.35
N VAL A 219 9.11 9.09 3.65
CA VAL A 219 8.70 7.80 4.26
C VAL A 219 9.35 6.57 3.64
N ALA A 220 9.88 6.64 2.42
CA ALA A 220 10.34 5.45 1.74
C ALA A 220 11.79 5.08 2.08
N ASP A 221 12.01 3.79 2.36
CA ASP A 221 13.35 3.20 2.42
C ASP A 221 13.85 2.83 1.02
N ARG A 222 12.92 2.39 0.15
CA ARG A 222 13.20 1.97 -1.21
C ARG A 222 12.07 2.39 -2.15
N VAL A 223 12.44 2.68 -3.39
CA VAL A 223 11.54 3.13 -4.45
C VAL A 223 11.59 2.14 -5.60
N VAL A 224 10.43 1.80 -6.13
CA VAL A 224 10.27 1.06 -7.38
C VAL A 224 9.43 1.90 -8.33
N MET A 225 9.90 2.10 -9.57
CA MET A 225 9.18 2.85 -10.58
C MET A 225 8.71 1.97 -11.72
N LEU A 226 7.39 1.98 -11.94
CA LEU A 226 6.76 1.39 -13.11
C LEU A 226 6.57 2.43 -14.21
N TYR A 227 6.84 2.01 -15.44
CA TYR A 227 6.59 2.82 -16.64
C TYR A 227 5.30 2.35 -17.36
N PRO A 228 4.55 3.26 -18.03
CA PRO A 228 3.35 2.86 -18.77
C PRO A 228 3.67 1.81 -19.83
N LEU A 229 3.03 0.64 -19.77
CA LEU A 229 3.37 -0.51 -20.63
C LEU A 229 3.31 -0.19 -22.12
N GLY A 230 2.33 0.63 -22.56
CA GLY A 230 2.21 1.06 -23.96
C GLY A 230 3.36 1.94 -24.47
N ARG A 231 4.26 2.40 -23.59
CA ARG A 231 5.43 3.21 -23.93
C ARG A 231 6.75 2.48 -23.69
N VAL A 232 6.67 1.24 -23.21
CA VAL A 232 7.85 0.38 -23.02
C VAL A 232 8.20 -0.30 -24.33
N ALA A 233 9.41 -0.06 -24.83
CA ALA A 233 9.88 -0.72 -26.05
C ALA A 233 9.83 -2.26 -25.93
N PRO A 234 9.63 -2.99 -27.04
CA PRO A 234 9.68 -4.44 -27.02
C PRO A 234 10.98 -4.97 -26.40
N GLY A 235 10.86 -5.95 -25.49
CA GLY A 235 12.00 -6.55 -24.78
C GLY A 235 12.58 -5.74 -23.62
N MET A 236 12.10 -4.50 -23.39
CA MET A 236 12.55 -3.71 -22.25
C MET A 236 11.68 -3.96 -21.00
N PRO A 237 12.24 -3.90 -19.79
CA PRO A 237 11.48 -4.09 -18.57
C PRO A 237 10.51 -2.92 -18.32
N GLN A 238 9.34 -3.23 -17.75
CA GLN A 238 8.37 -2.22 -17.34
C GLN A 238 8.77 -1.56 -16.02
N LEU A 239 9.46 -2.30 -15.14
CA LEU A 239 10.09 -1.78 -13.95
C LEU A 239 11.40 -1.12 -14.40
N ILE A 240 11.43 0.22 -14.40
CA ILE A 240 12.56 1.00 -14.95
C ILE A 240 13.53 1.51 -13.88
N PHE A 241 13.16 1.43 -12.61
CA PHE A 241 14.01 1.84 -11.50
C PHE A 241 13.67 1.06 -10.23
N GLU A 242 14.73 0.70 -9.49
CA GLU A 242 14.68 0.19 -8.12
C GLU A 242 15.92 0.69 -7.39
N GLY A 243 15.73 1.38 -6.26
CA GLY A 243 16.81 1.95 -5.45
C GLY A 243 16.28 2.80 -4.31
N THR A 244 17.15 3.55 -3.64
CA THR A 244 16.77 4.51 -2.60
C THR A 244 16.09 5.75 -3.18
N PRO A 245 15.35 6.54 -2.37
CA PRO A 245 14.84 7.84 -2.82
C PRO A 245 15.92 8.75 -3.39
N ASP A 246 17.09 8.85 -2.74
CA ASP A 246 18.19 9.72 -3.19
C ASP A 246 18.73 9.28 -4.55
N GLU A 247 18.89 7.97 -4.78
CA GLU A 247 19.28 7.44 -6.10
C GLU A 247 18.23 7.74 -7.17
N ALA A 248 16.93 7.69 -6.84
CA ALA A 248 15.87 8.03 -7.77
C ALA A 248 15.95 9.51 -8.19
N PHE A 249 16.17 10.43 -7.24
CA PHE A 249 16.30 11.87 -7.51
C PHE A 249 17.58 12.23 -8.25
N ALA A 250 18.66 11.47 -8.04
CA ALA A 250 19.94 11.62 -8.76
C ALA A 250 19.98 10.90 -10.11
N SER A 251 18.91 10.16 -10.46
CA SER A 251 18.90 9.32 -11.67
C SER A 251 19.12 10.12 -12.94
N GLU A 252 20.06 9.65 -13.78
CA GLU A 252 20.32 10.17 -15.11
C GLU A 252 19.36 9.64 -16.18
N ASP A 253 18.61 8.55 -15.89
CA ASP A 253 17.54 8.09 -16.79
C ASP A 253 16.46 9.18 -16.84
N PRO A 254 16.22 9.79 -18.02
CA PRO A 254 15.30 10.90 -18.14
C PRO A 254 13.86 10.51 -17.77
N ARG A 255 13.48 9.24 -17.90
CA ARG A 255 12.15 8.73 -17.52
C ARG A 255 11.96 8.77 -16.01
N VAL A 256 13.01 8.46 -15.25
CA VAL A 256 13.03 8.48 -13.78
C VAL A 256 13.23 9.91 -13.29
N GLY A 257 14.33 10.56 -13.69
CA GLY A 257 14.70 11.88 -13.22
C GLY A 257 13.64 12.95 -13.49
N CYS A 258 13.09 13.01 -14.71
CA CYS A 258 12.02 13.96 -15.03
C CYS A 258 10.75 13.70 -14.19
N PHE A 259 10.40 12.44 -13.96
CA PHE A 259 9.23 12.12 -13.15
C PHE A 259 9.40 12.56 -11.70
N VAL A 260 10.51 12.20 -11.06
CA VAL A 260 10.72 12.50 -9.63
C VAL A 260 10.97 13.98 -9.34
N ARG A 261 11.51 14.73 -10.32
CA ARG A 261 11.71 16.19 -10.22
C ARG A 261 10.52 17.01 -10.71
N GLY A 262 9.49 16.37 -11.28
CA GLY A 262 8.32 17.05 -11.84
C GLY A 262 8.62 17.83 -13.12
N GLU A 263 9.59 17.40 -13.92
CA GLU A 263 10.03 18.06 -15.15
C GLU A 263 9.26 17.58 -16.37
N ALA A 264 8.54 18.47 -17.04
CA ALA A 264 7.70 18.12 -18.19
C ALA A 264 8.47 17.93 -19.51
N GLY A 265 9.77 18.27 -19.58
CA GLY A 265 10.52 18.43 -20.85
C GLY A 265 10.54 17.19 -21.75
N ALA A 266 10.76 16.00 -21.21
CA ALA A 266 10.74 14.76 -21.97
C ALA A 266 9.32 14.43 -22.45
N ARG A 267 8.32 14.63 -21.60
CA ARG A 267 6.93 14.35 -21.91
C ARG A 267 6.35 15.21 -23.02
N LEU A 268 6.70 16.50 -23.02
CA LEU A 268 6.28 17.43 -24.10
C LEU A 268 6.83 17.00 -25.45
N LYS A 269 8.09 16.52 -25.51
CA LYS A 269 8.67 16.00 -26.77
C LYS A 269 7.95 14.74 -27.26
N GLU A 270 7.61 13.83 -26.37
CA GLU A 270 6.85 12.62 -26.72
C GLU A 270 5.45 12.94 -27.23
N MET A 271 4.74 13.88 -26.58
CA MET A 271 3.40 14.32 -27.01
C MET A 271 3.42 15.03 -28.37
N ALA A 272 4.52 15.69 -28.71
CA ALA A 272 4.69 16.35 -30.02
C ALA A 272 5.05 15.33 -31.14
N ALA A 273 5.54 14.13 -30.79
CA ALA A 273 5.94 13.10 -31.74
C ALA A 273 4.86 12.01 -31.97
N ALA A 274 3.77 12.03 -31.20
CA ALA A 274 2.64 11.09 -31.28
C ALA A 274 1.50 11.67 -32.11
#